data_c26e5878adf256b5315f34f99bff819b
#
_entry.id   c26e5878adf256b5315f34f99bff819b
#
_cell.length_a   1.000
_cell.length_b   1.000
_cell.length_c   1.000
_cell.angle_alpha   90.00
_cell.angle_beta   90.00
_cell.angle_gamma   90.00
#
_symmetry.space_group_name_H-M   'P 1'
#
loop_
_entity.id
_entity.type
_entity.pdbx_description
1 polymer ?
#
loop_
_entity_poly.entity_id
_entity_poly.type
_entity_poly.pdbx_seq_one_letter_code
_entity_poly.pdbx_strand_id
1 'polypeptide(L)'
;MLFRSALEVHPLRDNESYYLGFFLMGAYQDILGDIHNLFGRVTEVHVYADDDEEDNYFIEKVIKGTTVQEILAVVQYFPNDLQRRMEQIIQQKVKDGLIRPKVGVQLLDQYSKAFQEYTYLGIRDATQGES
;
A
#
# COMPACT_ATOMS: atom_id res chain seq x y z
N MET A 1 -32.89 -19.71 -3.69
CA MET A 1 -31.88 -18.67 -3.38
C MET A 1 -30.71 -18.93 -4.31
N LEU A 2 -30.53 -18.11 -5.33
CA LEU A 2 -29.40 -18.23 -6.26
C LEU A 2 -28.16 -17.63 -5.57
N PHE A 3 -27.20 -18.47 -5.22
CA PHE A 3 -25.88 -17.99 -4.77
C PHE A 3 -25.16 -17.40 -5.99
N ARG A 4 -25.03 -16.10 -6.05
CA ARG A 4 -24.15 -15.46 -7.03
C ARG A 4 -22.70 -15.64 -6.55
N SER A 5 -21.88 -16.23 -7.38
CA SER A 5 -20.43 -16.40 -7.09
C SER A 5 -19.60 -15.16 -7.38
N ALA A 6 -20.23 -14.09 -7.86
CA ALA A 6 -19.58 -12.82 -8.18
C ALA A 6 -20.43 -11.64 -7.73
N LEU A 7 -19.77 -10.58 -7.32
CA LEU A 7 -20.36 -9.29 -7.01
C LEU A 7 -20.33 -8.43 -8.29
N GLU A 8 -21.51 -7.91 -8.68
CA GLU A 8 -21.56 -6.94 -9.78
C GLU A 8 -21.06 -5.59 -9.26
N VAL A 9 -20.11 -4.99 -9.95
CA VAL A 9 -19.52 -3.69 -9.62
C VAL A 9 -19.64 -2.75 -10.82
N HIS A 10 -19.39 -1.47 -10.61
CA HIS A 10 -19.37 -0.47 -11.69
C HIS A 10 -18.24 -0.78 -12.69
N PRO A 11 -18.41 -0.42 -13.98
CA PRO A 11 -17.33 -0.55 -14.96
C PRO A 11 -16.06 0.20 -14.52
N LEU A 12 -14.91 -0.42 -14.67
CA LEU A 12 -13.64 0.27 -14.50
C LEU A 12 -13.47 1.32 -15.61
N ARG A 13 -12.95 2.49 -15.22
CA ARG A 13 -12.61 3.57 -16.15
C ARG A 13 -11.10 3.76 -16.17
N ASP A 14 -10.54 3.97 -17.35
CA ASP A 14 -9.12 4.24 -17.50
C ASP A 14 -8.75 5.52 -16.73
N ASN A 15 -7.64 5.47 -16.00
CA ASN A 15 -7.10 6.56 -15.19
C ASN A 15 -7.96 7.02 -14.00
N GLU A 16 -8.97 6.28 -13.62
CA GLU A 16 -9.73 6.51 -12.37
C GLU A 16 -9.39 5.44 -11.34
N SER A 17 -9.14 5.87 -10.10
CA SER A 17 -8.99 4.95 -8.97
C SER A 17 -10.34 4.31 -8.64
N TYR A 18 -10.36 2.99 -8.49
CA TYR A 18 -11.58 2.27 -8.14
C TYR A 18 -11.53 1.86 -6.67
N TYR A 19 -12.49 2.35 -5.89
CA TYR A 19 -12.58 2.06 -4.46
C TYR A 19 -13.79 1.19 -4.17
N LEU A 20 -13.62 0.20 -3.31
CA LEU A 20 -14.69 -0.59 -2.71
C LEU A 20 -14.75 -0.28 -1.22
N GLY A 21 -15.91 0.11 -0.74
CA GLY A 21 -16.18 0.35 0.67
C GLY A 21 -16.95 -0.81 1.29
N PHE A 22 -16.52 -1.25 2.45
CA PHE A 22 -17.23 -2.22 3.30
C PHE A 22 -17.66 -1.49 4.56
N PHE A 23 -18.97 -1.37 4.75
CA PHE A 23 -19.54 -0.59 5.85
C PHE A 23 -19.94 -1.49 7.02
N LEU A 24 -19.93 -0.90 8.22
CA LEU A 24 -20.33 -1.55 9.48
C LEU A 24 -19.58 -2.86 9.76
N MET A 25 -18.32 -2.93 9.34
CA MET A 25 -17.42 -4.06 9.56
C MET A 25 -16.24 -3.64 10.44
N GLY A 26 -15.55 -4.62 11.02
CA GLY A 26 -14.27 -4.40 11.69
C GLY A 26 -14.27 -4.61 13.19
N ALA A 27 -15.42 -4.79 13.87
CA ALA A 27 -15.51 -4.88 15.32
C ALA A 27 -14.53 -5.90 15.97
N TYR A 28 -14.18 -6.98 15.29
CA TYR A 28 -13.22 -7.99 15.74
C TYR A 28 -12.13 -8.26 14.71
N GLN A 29 -12.25 -7.68 13.55
CA GLN A 29 -11.37 -7.96 12.41
C GLN A 29 -9.92 -7.57 12.69
N ASP A 30 -9.70 -6.44 13.34
CA ASP A 30 -8.37 -5.94 13.72
C ASP A 30 -7.64 -6.87 14.69
N ILE A 31 -8.39 -7.57 15.55
CA ILE A 31 -7.84 -8.49 16.54
C ILE A 31 -7.67 -9.89 15.94
N LEU A 32 -8.68 -10.37 15.20
CA LEU A 32 -8.68 -11.71 14.60
C LEU A 32 -7.87 -11.84 13.31
N GLY A 33 -7.60 -10.72 12.66
CA GLY A 33 -6.80 -10.69 11.43
C GLY A 33 -5.34 -11.11 11.61
N ASP A 34 -4.79 -10.87 12.82
CA ASP A 34 -3.51 -11.43 13.33
C ASP A 34 -2.33 -11.35 12.35
N ILE A 35 -2.38 -10.43 11.38
CA ILE A 35 -1.34 -10.27 10.35
C ILE A 35 -1.04 -11.62 9.64
N HIS A 36 -2.06 -12.48 9.53
CA HIS A 36 -1.93 -13.80 8.93
C HIS A 36 -1.39 -13.70 7.50
N ASN A 37 -0.38 -14.48 7.17
CA ASN A 37 0.33 -14.42 5.88
C ASN A 37 0.88 -13.02 5.52
N LEU A 38 1.20 -12.21 6.51
CA LEU A 38 1.67 -10.83 6.36
C LEU A 38 0.66 -9.89 5.70
N PHE A 39 -0.62 -10.20 5.77
CA PHE A 39 -1.67 -9.25 5.43
C PHE A 39 -1.76 -8.17 6.50
N GLY A 40 -1.51 -6.92 6.12
CA GLY A 40 -1.65 -5.78 7.01
C GLY A 40 -3.11 -5.36 7.19
N ARG A 41 -3.34 -4.39 8.07
CA ARG A 41 -4.66 -3.76 8.22
C ARG A 41 -4.98 -2.93 6.98
N VAL A 42 -6.25 -2.94 6.60
CA VAL A 42 -6.77 -2.08 5.53
C VAL A 42 -6.90 -0.63 6.01
N THR A 43 -7.00 0.30 5.08
CA THR A 43 -7.32 1.69 5.42
C THR A 43 -8.74 1.78 5.94
N GLU A 44 -8.93 2.44 7.08
CA GLU A 44 -10.21 2.71 7.72
C GLU A 44 -10.60 4.18 7.50
N VAL A 45 -11.87 4.42 7.28
CA VAL A 45 -12.41 5.76 7.09
C VAL A 45 -13.60 5.96 8.03
N HIS A 46 -13.52 6.99 8.88
CA HIS A 46 -14.63 7.40 9.72
C HIS A 46 -15.49 8.41 8.96
N VAL A 47 -16.68 7.99 8.61
CA VAL A 47 -17.64 8.78 7.83
C VAL A 47 -18.86 9.07 8.71
N TYR A 48 -19.26 10.33 8.73
CA TYR A 48 -20.49 10.78 9.44
C TYR A 48 -21.47 11.36 8.45
N ALA A 49 -22.75 11.02 8.61
CA ALA A 49 -23.82 11.67 7.87
C ALA A 49 -23.97 13.10 8.37
N ASP A 50 -24.07 14.05 7.46
CA ASP A 50 -24.29 15.46 7.76
C ASP A 50 -25.09 16.09 6.61
N ASP A 51 -26.34 16.44 6.90
CA ASP A 51 -27.27 17.00 5.93
C ASP A 51 -26.91 18.43 5.49
N ASP A 52 -26.01 19.09 6.23
CA ASP A 52 -25.52 20.43 5.92
C ASP A 52 -24.34 20.41 4.91
N GLU A 53 -23.75 19.24 4.67
CA GLU A 53 -22.69 19.05 3.68
C GLU A 53 -23.25 18.73 2.29
N GLU A 54 -22.54 19.18 1.24
CA GLU A 54 -22.97 19.03 -0.16
C GLU A 54 -23.23 17.56 -0.54
N ASP A 55 -22.40 16.65 -0.04
CA ASP A 55 -22.50 15.20 -0.28
C ASP A 55 -23.30 14.45 0.81
N ASN A 56 -23.92 15.19 1.76
CA ASN A 56 -24.64 14.67 2.92
C ASN A 56 -23.77 13.81 3.85
N TYR A 57 -22.45 13.95 3.83
CA TYR A 57 -21.53 13.34 4.76
C TYR A 57 -20.22 14.12 4.83
N PHE A 58 -19.46 13.88 5.90
CA PHE A 58 -18.07 14.30 5.97
C PHE A 58 -17.16 13.16 6.48
N ILE A 59 -15.89 13.24 6.10
CA ILE A 59 -14.86 12.33 6.56
C ILE A 59 -14.15 12.95 7.76
N GLU A 60 -14.37 12.40 8.95
CA GLU A 60 -13.71 12.86 10.17
C GLU A 60 -12.24 12.44 10.21
N LYS A 61 -11.98 11.19 9.84
CA LYS A 61 -10.66 10.59 10.00
C LYS A 61 -10.39 9.51 8.96
N VAL A 62 -9.16 9.49 8.48
CA VAL A 62 -8.62 8.38 7.70
C VAL A 62 -7.47 7.76 8.47
N ILE A 63 -7.60 6.50 8.85
CA ILE A 63 -6.54 5.69 9.47
C ILE A 63 -5.92 4.86 8.36
N LYS A 64 -4.70 5.21 7.99
CA LYS A 64 -3.98 4.48 6.93
C LYS A 64 -3.73 3.04 7.34
N GLY A 65 -3.87 2.14 6.40
CA GLY A 65 -3.51 0.74 6.57
C GLY A 65 -2.00 0.55 6.73
N THR A 66 -1.63 -0.68 7.01
CA THR A 66 -0.26 -1.06 7.36
C THR A 66 0.69 -0.92 6.17
N THR A 67 1.86 -0.35 6.39
CA THR A 67 2.93 -0.24 5.40
C THR A 67 3.77 -1.53 5.34
N VAL A 68 4.50 -1.71 4.23
CA VAL A 68 5.41 -2.84 4.04
C VAL A 68 6.45 -2.91 5.17
N GLN A 69 7.03 -1.77 5.59
CA GLN A 69 8.03 -1.77 6.67
C GLN A 69 7.45 -2.20 8.02
N GLU A 70 6.21 -1.82 8.34
CA GLU A 70 5.55 -2.21 9.58
C GLU A 70 5.34 -3.72 9.64
N ILE A 71 4.89 -4.32 8.54
CA ILE A 71 4.71 -5.77 8.44
C ILE A 71 6.04 -6.51 8.53
N LEU A 72 7.07 -6.05 7.82
CA LEU A 72 8.39 -6.65 7.86
C LEU A 72 9.01 -6.59 9.25
N ALA A 73 8.79 -5.51 10.00
CA ALA A 73 9.27 -5.37 11.38
C ALA A 73 8.68 -6.44 12.31
N VAL A 74 7.41 -6.84 12.11
CA VAL A 74 6.77 -7.91 12.90
C VAL A 74 7.51 -9.24 12.77
N VAL A 75 8.06 -9.51 11.59
CA VAL A 75 8.86 -10.73 11.32
C VAL A 75 10.37 -10.47 11.39
N GLN A 76 10.78 -9.40 12.08
CA GLN A 76 12.16 -9.05 12.37
C GLN A 76 13.02 -8.70 11.15
N TYR A 77 12.43 -8.26 10.05
CA TYR A 77 13.13 -7.67 8.93
C TYR A 77 13.05 -6.15 9.00
N PHE A 78 14.16 -5.52 9.35
CA PHE A 78 14.21 -4.08 9.52
C PHE A 78 14.68 -3.37 8.25
N PRO A 79 14.01 -2.28 7.85
CA PRO A 79 14.32 -1.55 6.61
C PRO A 79 15.79 -1.17 6.48
N ASN A 80 16.41 -0.68 7.55
CA ASN A 80 17.81 -0.26 7.54
C ASN A 80 18.77 -1.40 7.18
N ASP A 81 18.51 -2.62 7.66
CA ASP A 81 19.36 -3.78 7.35
C ASP A 81 19.15 -4.25 5.92
N LEU A 82 17.91 -4.22 5.46
CA LEU A 82 17.55 -4.56 4.08
C LEU A 82 18.15 -3.56 3.08
N GLN A 83 18.06 -2.27 3.38
CA GLN A 83 18.66 -1.21 2.57
C GLN A 83 20.17 -1.37 2.49
N ARG A 84 20.84 -1.57 3.61
CA ARG A 84 22.31 -1.79 3.64
C ARG A 84 22.71 -2.98 2.78
N ARG A 85 21.98 -4.09 2.84
CA ARG A 85 22.23 -5.27 1.98
C ARG A 85 22.04 -4.94 0.52
N MET A 86 20.99 -4.23 0.16
CA MET A 86 20.71 -3.80 -1.21
C MET A 86 21.81 -2.86 -1.73
N GLU A 87 22.27 -1.90 -0.91
CA GLU A 87 23.40 -1.03 -1.24
C GLU A 87 24.66 -1.82 -1.58
N GLN A 88 25.02 -2.82 -0.75
CA GLN A 88 26.17 -3.68 -1.00
C GLN A 88 26.05 -4.45 -2.31
N ILE A 89 24.86 -5.00 -2.60
CA ILE A 89 24.60 -5.73 -3.86
C ILE A 89 24.76 -4.81 -5.04
N ILE A 90 24.14 -3.60 -4.98
CA ILE A 90 24.20 -2.63 -6.07
C ILE A 90 25.63 -2.14 -6.29
N GLN A 91 26.37 -1.80 -5.22
CA GLN A 91 27.76 -1.39 -5.34
C GLN A 91 28.63 -2.48 -6.01
N GLN A 92 28.40 -3.74 -5.66
CA GLN A 92 29.12 -4.84 -6.31
C GLN A 92 28.75 -4.92 -7.79
N LYS A 93 27.46 -4.84 -8.15
CA LYS A 93 27.00 -4.88 -9.55
C LYS A 93 27.55 -3.71 -10.39
N VAL A 94 27.68 -2.53 -9.79
CA VAL A 94 28.31 -1.37 -10.43
C VAL A 94 29.81 -1.63 -10.67
N LYS A 95 30.53 -2.16 -9.68
CA LYS A 95 31.96 -2.52 -9.82
C LYS A 95 32.18 -3.57 -10.90
N ASP A 96 31.29 -4.54 -10.99
CA ASP A 96 31.36 -5.60 -12.02
C ASP A 96 30.95 -5.10 -13.42
N GLY A 97 30.56 -3.83 -13.55
CA GLY A 97 30.13 -3.23 -14.82
C GLY A 97 28.76 -3.70 -15.31
N LEU A 98 27.98 -4.40 -14.48
CA LEU A 98 26.67 -4.96 -14.84
C LEU A 98 25.56 -3.92 -14.85
N ILE A 99 25.68 -2.89 -14.04
CA ILE A 99 24.75 -1.75 -14.01
C ILE A 99 25.51 -0.42 -13.98
N ARG A 100 24.90 0.61 -14.55
CA ARG A 100 25.47 1.98 -14.51
C ARG A 100 25.25 2.59 -13.12
N PRO A 101 26.16 3.43 -12.59
CA PRO A 101 26.00 4.09 -11.29
C PRO A 101 24.67 4.83 -11.12
N LYS A 102 24.21 5.57 -12.16
CA LYS A 102 22.92 6.27 -12.16
C LYS A 102 21.74 5.31 -11.93
N VAL A 103 21.76 4.13 -12.57
CA VAL A 103 20.73 3.10 -12.41
C VAL A 103 20.76 2.55 -10.99
N GLY A 104 21.95 2.36 -10.41
CA GLY A 104 22.11 1.92 -9.04
C GLY A 104 21.44 2.86 -8.04
N VAL A 105 21.61 4.17 -8.21
CA VAL A 105 20.96 5.19 -7.36
C VAL A 105 19.44 5.13 -7.50
N GLN A 106 18.92 5.01 -8.74
CA GLN A 106 17.48 4.91 -8.97
C GLN A 106 16.87 3.66 -8.33
N LEU A 107 17.56 2.52 -8.42
CA LEU A 107 17.11 1.27 -7.79
C LEU A 107 17.07 1.38 -6.27
N LEU A 108 18.06 2.03 -5.65
CA LEU A 108 18.05 2.25 -4.19
C LEU A 108 16.91 3.16 -3.75
N ASP A 109 16.65 4.24 -4.49
CA ASP A 109 15.54 5.13 -4.20
C ASP A 109 14.19 4.40 -4.31
N GLN A 110 13.98 3.66 -5.39
CA GLN A 110 12.76 2.85 -5.58
C GLN A 110 12.60 1.81 -4.47
N TYR A 111 13.68 1.13 -4.10
CA TYR A 111 13.66 0.14 -3.03
C TYR A 111 13.30 0.75 -1.68
N SER A 112 13.85 1.93 -1.36
CA SER A 112 13.54 2.66 -0.14
C SER A 112 12.09 3.13 -0.09
N LYS A 113 11.56 3.61 -1.22
CA LYS A 113 10.16 4.03 -1.33
C LYS A 113 9.19 2.87 -1.13
N ALA A 114 9.53 1.67 -1.62
CA ALA A 114 8.69 0.49 -1.49
C ALA A 114 8.38 0.11 -0.02
N PHE A 115 9.24 0.45 0.93
CA PHE A 115 8.96 0.21 2.36
C PHE A 115 7.80 1.06 2.90
N GLN A 116 7.53 2.21 2.29
CA GLN A 116 6.46 3.11 2.69
C GLN A 116 5.14 2.81 1.97
N GLU A 117 5.17 1.90 1.00
CA GLU A 117 3.99 1.52 0.26
C GLU A 117 3.03 0.70 1.12
N TYR A 118 1.76 0.74 0.73
CA TYR A 118 0.69 -0.04 1.33
C TYR A 118 0.86 -1.53 1.01
N THR A 119 0.47 -2.41 1.91
CA THR A 119 0.65 -3.87 1.75
C THR A 119 -0.29 -4.51 0.74
N TYR A 120 -1.29 -3.77 0.28
CA TYR A 120 -2.21 -4.21 -0.77
C TYR A 120 -1.92 -3.48 -2.08
N LEU A 121 -2.46 -4.00 -3.17
CA LEU A 121 -2.30 -3.40 -4.48
C LEU A 121 -2.86 -1.98 -4.50
N GLY A 122 -1.99 -1.00 -4.68
CA GLY A 122 -2.35 0.40 -4.89
C GLY A 122 -2.08 0.82 -6.32
N ILE A 123 -2.78 1.83 -6.80
CA ILE A 123 -2.42 2.48 -8.06
C ILE A 123 -1.16 3.30 -7.77
N ARG A 124 -0.07 3.01 -8.49
CA ARG A 124 1.07 3.93 -8.55
C ARG A 124 0.59 5.18 -9.26
N ASP A 125 0.62 6.31 -8.57
CA ASP A 125 0.39 7.59 -9.23
C ASP A 125 1.37 7.71 -10.40
N ALA A 126 0.84 7.66 -11.62
CA ALA A 126 1.60 7.79 -12.87
C ALA A 126 2.31 9.17 -12.99
N THR A 127 2.08 10.08 -12.05
CA THR A 127 2.58 11.44 -12.04
C THR A 127 3.98 11.62 -11.44
N GLN A 128 4.66 10.58 -10.96
CA GLN A 128 6.02 10.68 -10.41
C GLN A 128 7.13 10.18 -11.37
N GLY A 129 6.84 10.02 -12.64
CA GLY A 129 7.77 9.47 -13.65
C GLY A 129 8.40 10.45 -14.63
N GLU A 130 8.10 11.76 -14.56
CA GLU A 130 8.69 12.78 -15.46
C GLU A 130 9.18 13.98 -14.68
N SER A 131 10.45 13.93 -14.30
CA SER A 131 11.34 15.11 -14.08
C SER A 131 12.79 14.68 -14.07
#